data_6a2105544a2f372f62fc60693ddb442f
#
_entry.id   6a2105544a2f372f62fc60693ddb442f
#
_cell.length_a   1.000
_cell.length_b   1.000
_cell.length_c   1.000
_cell.angle_alpha   90.00
_cell.angle_beta   90.00
_cell.angle_gamma   90.00
#
_symmetry.space_group_name_H-M   'P 1'
#
loop_
_entity.id
_entity.type
_entity.pdbx_description
1 polymer ?
#
loop_
_entity_poly.entity_id
_entity_poly.type
_entity_poly.pdbx_seq_one_letter_code
_entity_poly.pdbx_strand_id
1 'polypeptide(L)'
;RLAPGQKLLIRGGTTSVGLAAIAIASAHGAVVGATSRSAEAESVVKAAGATHFFLDDGAIAEKVRGVWHGGADKVLELVGTTTLADSLQATKEPGIVCMAGMVGNQWSLPQFAPMDVIPTGVSLTTYSGGVADFMAMPLQELVDQVEAGVLPIRLGPVFQLDQISSAHAVMEQTSARGKIVVLTPSGAPAGVHTESQGRSPP
;
A
#
# COMPACT_ATOMS: atom_id res chain seq x y z
N ARG A 1 -9.93 -6.97 12.66
CA ARG A 1 -10.45 -5.67 12.19
C ARG A 1 -9.58 -4.56 12.78
N LEU A 2 -9.37 -3.48 12.03
CA LEU A 2 -8.69 -2.27 12.49
C LEU A 2 -9.71 -1.39 13.25
N ALA A 3 -9.29 -0.77 14.36
CA ALA A 3 -10.13 0.16 15.10
C ALA A 3 -9.51 1.58 15.08
N PRO A 4 -10.33 2.63 15.23
CA PRO A 4 -9.83 4.01 15.38
C PRO A 4 -8.79 4.10 16.50
N GLY A 5 -7.76 4.90 16.31
CA GLY A 5 -6.64 5.07 17.24
C GLY A 5 -5.60 3.96 17.25
N GLN A 6 -5.86 2.81 16.63
CA GLN A 6 -4.84 1.77 16.49
C GLN A 6 -3.72 2.19 15.54
N LYS A 7 -2.51 1.75 15.84
CA LYS A 7 -1.30 1.98 15.06
C LYS A 7 -1.20 0.89 13.98
N LEU A 8 -1.34 1.27 12.73
CA LEU A 8 -1.18 0.40 11.56
C LEU A 8 0.12 0.72 10.85
N LEU A 9 1.02 -0.25 10.77
CA LEU A 9 2.19 -0.18 9.90
C LEU A 9 1.86 -0.81 8.54
N ILE A 10 2.13 -0.09 7.46
CA ILE A 10 1.97 -0.59 6.09
C ILE A 10 3.37 -0.73 5.47
N ARG A 11 3.83 -1.98 5.34
CA ARG A 11 5.10 -2.30 4.69
C ARG A 11 4.89 -2.35 3.18
N GLY A 12 5.66 -1.53 2.42
CA GLY A 12 5.41 -1.33 0.99
C GLY A 12 4.35 -0.26 0.71
N GLY A 13 4.36 0.83 1.49
CA GLY A 13 3.37 1.90 1.46
C GLY A 13 3.22 2.64 0.13
N THR A 14 4.22 2.59 -0.75
CA THR A 14 4.17 3.25 -2.09
C THR A 14 3.54 2.39 -3.19
N THR A 15 3.20 1.16 -2.90
CA THR A 15 2.45 0.32 -3.85
C THR A 15 1.01 0.84 -4.02
N SER A 16 0.33 0.49 -5.12
CA SER A 16 -1.07 0.87 -5.30
C SER A 16 -1.97 0.41 -4.15
N VAL A 17 -1.74 -0.81 -3.64
CA VAL A 17 -2.45 -1.35 -2.48
C VAL A 17 -2.06 -0.59 -1.21
N GLY A 18 -0.75 -0.28 -1.04
CA GLY A 18 -0.25 0.46 0.11
C GLY A 18 -0.86 1.85 0.22
N LEU A 19 -0.89 2.61 -0.88
CA LEU A 19 -1.50 3.95 -0.90
C LEU A 19 -3.00 3.91 -0.59
N ALA A 20 -3.73 2.94 -1.16
CA ALA A 20 -5.15 2.76 -0.86
C ALA A 20 -5.37 2.37 0.62
N ALA A 21 -4.55 1.47 1.16
CA ALA A 21 -4.62 1.07 2.56
C ALA A 21 -4.31 2.23 3.51
N ILE A 22 -3.34 3.10 3.18
CA ILE A 22 -3.06 4.33 3.94
C ILE A 22 -4.29 5.22 3.98
N ALA A 23 -4.88 5.52 2.82
CA ALA A 23 -6.03 6.42 2.71
C ALA A 23 -7.24 5.88 3.51
N ILE A 24 -7.59 4.62 3.30
CA ILE A 24 -8.73 3.97 3.99
C ILE A 24 -8.49 3.90 5.50
N ALA A 25 -7.30 3.48 5.94
CA ALA A 25 -7.01 3.36 7.37
C ALA A 25 -6.98 4.73 8.07
N SER A 26 -6.44 5.74 7.41
CA SER A 26 -6.43 7.12 7.92
C SER A 26 -7.85 7.68 8.03
N ALA A 27 -8.69 7.52 7.01
CA ALA A 27 -10.09 7.92 7.05
C ALA A 27 -10.89 7.18 8.14
N HIS A 28 -10.50 5.92 8.43
CA HIS A 28 -11.07 5.14 9.54
C HIS A 28 -10.57 5.58 10.94
N GLY A 29 -9.67 6.56 11.01
CA GLY A 29 -9.14 7.10 12.27
C GLY A 29 -7.97 6.32 12.86
N ALA A 30 -7.30 5.48 12.10
CA ALA A 30 -6.08 4.81 12.55
C ALA A 30 -4.86 5.76 12.48
N VAL A 31 -3.86 5.48 13.33
CA VAL A 31 -2.54 6.11 13.25
C VAL A 31 -1.68 5.31 12.27
N VAL A 32 -1.43 5.85 11.09
CA VAL A 32 -0.82 5.09 10.00
C VAL A 32 0.67 5.39 9.86
N GLY A 33 1.51 4.37 9.90
CA GLY A 33 2.90 4.43 9.48
C GLY A 33 3.09 3.68 8.16
N ALA A 34 3.88 4.24 7.26
CA ALA A 34 4.14 3.63 5.96
C ALA A 34 5.63 3.58 5.66
N THR A 35 6.05 2.53 4.94
CA THR A 35 7.45 2.36 4.57
C THR A 35 7.68 2.53 3.07
N SER A 36 8.88 2.98 2.72
CA SER A 36 9.43 2.93 1.38
C SER A 36 10.96 2.87 1.43
N ARG A 37 11.58 2.29 0.39
CA ARG A 37 13.04 2.28 0.21
C ARG A 37 13.61 3.61 -0.28
N SER A 38 12.76 4.52 -0.76
CA SER A 38 13.14 5.88 -1.18
C SER A 38 12.66 6.91 -0.17
N ALA A 39 13.57 7.76 0.32
CA ALA A 39 13.22 8.88 1.19
C ALA A 39 12.29 9.90 0.50
N GLU A 40 12.40 10.05 -0.82
CA GLU A 40 11.57 10.95 -1.63
C GLU A 40 10.08 10.56 -1.62
N ALA A 41 9.79 9.30 -1.25
CA ALA A 41 8.42 8.81 -1.14
C ALA A 41 7.67 9.31 0.11
N GLU A 42 8.36 9.95 1.06
CA GLU A 42 7.71 10.47 2.27
C GLU A 42 6.54 11.39 1.95
N SER A 43 6.74 12.36 1.05
CA SER A 43 5.68 13.28 0.64
C SER A 43 4.47 12.56 0.04
N VAL A 44 4.70 11.46 -0.69
CA VAL A 44 3.65 10.66 -1.33
C VAL A 44 2.79 9.94 -0.30
N VAL A 45 3.42 9.25 0.65
CA VAL A 45 2.67 8.50 1.68
C VAL A 45 2.00 9.44 2.68
N LYS A 46 2.62 10.59 2.99
CA LYS A 46 2.01 11.63 3.82
C LYS A 46 0.76 12.23 3.15
N ALA A 47 0.83 12.52 1.86
CA ALA A 47 -0.32 13.01 1.09
C ALA A 47 -1.46 11.98 1.01
N ALA A 48 -1.16 10.69 1.10
CA ALA A 48 -2.16 9.63 1.20
C ALA A 48 -2.79 9.49 2.60
N GLY A 49 -2.25 10.18 3.62
CA GLY A 49 -2.78 10.19 5.00
C GLY A 49 -1.89 9.50 6.04
N ALA A 50 -0.68 9.05 5.69
CA ALA A 50 0.23 8.47 6.67
C ALA A 50 0.70 9.53 7.68
N THR A 51 0.62 9.21 8.97
CA THR A 51 1.14 10.07 10.05
C THR A 51 2.65 9.91 10.23
N HIS A 52 3.19 8.74 9.92
CA HIS A 52 4.61 8.42 10.04
C HIS A 52 5.15 7.80 8.75
N PHE A 53 6.39 8.16 8.44
CA PHE A 53 7.16 7.55 7.35
C PHE A 53 8.40 6.86 7.94
N PHE A 54 8.68 5.65 7.49
CA PHE A 54 9.86 4.89 7.86
C PHE A 54 10.64 4.52 6.59
N LEU A 55 11.86 5.03 6.49
CA LEU A 55 12.77 4.61 5.41
C LEU A 55 13.15 3.15 5.62
N ASP A 56 12.79 2.32 4.65
CA ASP A 56 12.94 0.87 4.70
C ASP A 56 14.31 0.44 4.17
N ASP A 57 15.19 0.11 5.06
CA ASP A 57 16.49 -0.48 4.80
C ASP A 57 16.53 -2.01 5.08
N GLY A 58 15.35 -2.60 5.30
CA GLY A 58 15.17 -4.01 5.66
C GLY A 58 15.05 -4.27 7.16
N ALA A 59 15.40 -3.29 8.02
CA ALA A 59 15.39 -3.40 9.48
C ALA A 59 14.72 -2.16 10.10
N ILE A 60 13.40 -2.15 10.12
CA ILE A 60 12.61 -1.00 10.61
C ILE A 60 12.01 -1.20 12.01
N ALA A 61 12.08 -2.42 12.56
CA ALA A 61 11.41 -2.75 13.82
C ALA A 61 11.80 -1.80 14.96
N GLU A 62 13.10 -1.52 15.12
CA GLU A 62 13.57 -0.59 16.15
C GLU A 62 13.10 0.85 15.91
N LYS A 63 13.08 1.30 14.66
CA LYS A 63 12.58 2.63 14.27
C LYS A 63 11.10 2.77 14.62
N VAL A 64 10.30 1.74 14.30
CA VAL A 64 8.87 1.71 14.62
C VAL A 64 8.63 1.71 16.14
N ARG A 65 9.38 0.88 16.89
CA ARG A 65 9.28 0.82 18.35
C ARG A 65 9.75 2.11 19.03
N GLY A 66 10.72 2.81 18.45
CA GLY A 66 11.17 4.12 18.93
C GLY A 66 10.10 5.21 18.80
N VAL A 67 9.31 5.17 17.73
CA VAL A 67 8.20 6.12 17.50
C VAL A 67 6.93 5.66 18.22
N TRP A 68 6.62 4.38 18.14
CA TRP A 68 5.47 3.78 18.80
C TRP A 68 5.94 2.84 19.90
N HIS A 69 5.98 3.31 21.13
CA HIS A 69 6.39 2.49 22.26
C HIS A 69 5.62 1.15 22.27
N GLY A 70 6.38 0.07 22.24
CA GLY A 70 5.85 -1.29 22.13
C GLY A 70 5.63 -1.79 20.70
N GLY A 71 5.55 -0.91 19.68
CA GLY A 71 5.37 -1.30 18.28
C GLY A 71 3.97 -1.02 17.71
N ALA A 72 3.70 -1.57 16.51
CA ALA A 72 2.43 -1.44 15.82
C ALA A 72 1.36 -2.41 16.35
N ASP A 73 0.10 -1.97 16.44
CA ASP A 73 -1.03 -2.87 16.76
C ASP A 73 -1.25 -3.88 15.65
N LYS A 74 -1.10 -3.44 14.43
CA LYS A 74 -1.27 -4.25 13.22
C LYS A 74 -0.24 -3.89 12.16
N VAL A 75 0.15 -4.87 11.39
CA VAL A 75 1.02 -4.69 10.21
C VAL A 75 0.32 -5.27 8.99
N LEU A 76 0.23 -4.47 7.92
CA LEU A 76 -0.08 -4.92 6.59
C LEU A 76 1.22 -5.10 5.82
N GLU A 77 1.61 -6.36 5.60
CA GLU A 77 2.85 -6.73 4.94
C GLU A 77 2.59 -6.96 3.44
N LEU A 78 3.09 -6.05 2.60
CA LEU A 78 2.94 -6.11 1.15
C LEU A 78 4.24 -6.45 0.42
N VAL A 79 5.38 -6.37 1.10
CA VAL A 79 6.68 -6.72 0.53
C VAL A 79 6.87 -8.23 0.53
N GLY A 80 6.48 -8.89 1.60
CA GLY A 80 6.42 -10.33 1.69
C GLY A 80 7.52 -10.94 2.56
N THR A 81 7.96 -12.14 2.20
CA THR A 81 8.84 -12.96 3.02
C THR A 81 10.18 -12.31 3.36
N THR A 82 10.70 -11.44 2.48
CA THR A 82 12.00 -10.77 2.68
C THR A 82 12.01 -9.81 3.87
N THR A 83 10.85 -9.31 4.27
CA THR A 83 10.69 -8.34 5.36
C THR A 83 9.82 -8.85 6.51
N LEU A 84 9.23 -10.05 6.35
CA LEU A 84 8.24 -10.60 7.28
C LEU A 84 8.78 -10.72 8.72
N ALA A 85 10.01 -11.21 8.91
CA ALA A 85 10.58 -11.36 10.24
C ALA A 85 10.71 -10.00 10.97
N ASP A 86 11.19 -8.98 10.28
CA ASP A 86 11.31 -7.64 10.83
C ASP A 86 9.92 -6.99 11.07
N SER A 87 8.94 -7.27 10.20
CA SER A 87 7.54 -6.84 10.40
C SER A 87 6.91 -7.48 11.65
N LEU A 88 7.22 -8.75 11.93
CA LEU A 88 6.80 -9.42 13.16
C LEU A 88 7.43 -8.75 14.39
N GLN A 89 8.72 -8.44 14.34
CA GLN A 89 9.42 -7.72 15.42
C GLN A 89 8.93 -6.28 15.60
N ALA A 90 8.42 -5.62 14.56
CA ALA A 90 7.85 -4.28 14.64
C ALA A 90 6.47 -4.25 15.32
N THR A 91 5.87 -5.41 15.52
CA THR A 91 4.51 -5.57 16.06
C THR A 91 4.53 -5.63 17.58
N LYS A 92 3.57 -4.98 18.23
CA LYS A 92 3.41 -5.06 19.69
C LYS A 92 2.72 -6.36 20.12
N GLU A 93 2.79 -6.64 21.41
CA GLU A 93 2.02 -7.70 22.06
C GLU A 93 0.79 -7.10 22.80
N PRO A 94 -0.45 -7.58 22.56
CA PRO A 94 -0.85 -8.46 21.46
C PRO A 94 -0.94 -7.68 20.13
N GLY A 95 -0.58 -8.34 19.03
CA GLY A 95 -0.63 -7.71 17.72
C GLY A 95 -0.83 -8.70 16.57
N ILE A 96 -1.04 -8.16 15.36
CA ILE A 96 -1.34 -8.99 14.17
C ILE A 96 -0.51 -8.49 12.99
N VAL A 97 0.19 -9.40 12.34
CA VAL A 97 0.78 -9.19 11.01
C VAL A 97 -0.07 -9.93 9.99
N CYS A 98 -0.57 -9.19 8.99
CA CYS A 98 -1.29 -9.75 7.85
C CYS A 98 -0.43 -9.63 6.61
N MET A 99 0.06 -10.75 6.10
CA MET A 99 0.79 -10.81 4.84
C MET A 99 -0.20 -10.90 3.68
N ALA A 100 -0.26 -9.86 2.85
CA ALA A 100 -1.20 -9.73 1.74
C ALA A 100 -0.52 -9.41 0.40
N GLY A 101 0.81 -9.28 0.37
CA GLY A 101 1.58 -8.97 -0.84
C GLY A 101 2.91 -9.68 -0.89
N MET A 102 3.52 -9.68 -2.08
CA MET A 102 4.78 -10.37 -2.37
C MET A 102 5.65 -9.55 -3.33
N VAL A 103 5.68 -8.24 -3.15
CA VAL A 103 6.43 -7.32 -4.03
C VAL A 103 7.94 -7.60 -4.01
N GLY A 104 8.45 -8.18 -2.92
CA GLY A 104 9.82 -8.65 -2.81
C GLY A 104 10.15 -9.87 -3.68
N ASN A 105 9.14 -10.45 -4.34
CA ASN A 105 9.25 -11.56 -5.28
C ASN A 105 9.94 -12.83 -4.75
N GLN A 106 9.96 -13.03 -3.44
CA GLN A 106 10.42 -14.25 -2.80
C GLN A 106 9.23 -14.93 -2.11
N TRP A 107 8.80 -16.08 -2.66
CA TRP A 107 7.52 -16.73 -2.28
C TRP A 107 7.64 -17.71 -1.13
N SER A 108 8.84 -18.04 -0.72
CA SER A 108 9.08 -19.00 0.36
C SER A 108 10.12 -18.50 1.34
N LEU A 109 10.01 -18.94 2.58
CA LEU A 109 11.00 -18.76 3.63
C LEU A 109 11.69 -20.10 3.86
N PRO A 110 12.92 -20.32 3.35
CA PRO A 110 13.68 -21.49 3.72
C PRO A 110 14.00 -21.42 5.24
N GLN A 111 13.89 -22.55 5.92
CA GLN A 111 14.24 -22.69 7.35
C GLN A 111 13.45 -21.75 8.29
N PHE A 112 12.15 -21.52 8.00
CA PHE A 112 11.29 -20.75 8.90
C PHE A 112 11.06 -21.53 10.20
N ALA A 113 11.59 -21.01 11.30
CA ALA A 113 11.38 -21.54 12.66
C ALA A 113 10.34 -20.65 13.38
N PRO A 114 9.05 -21.04 13.45
CA PRO A 114 8.01 -20.18 13.99
C PRO A 114 8.26 -19.68 15.41
N MET A 115 8.81 -20.56 16.26
CA MET A 115 9.09 -20.23 17.67
C MET A 115 10.19 -19.18 17.85
N ASP A 116 11.07 -19.04 16.87
CA ASP A 116 12.17 -18.07 16.91
C ASP A 116 11.78 -16.74 16.24
N VAL A 117 10.89 -16.80 15.23
CA VAL A 117 10.58 -15.66 14.38
C VAL A 117 9.32 -14.91 14.82
N ILE A 118 8.29 -15.63 15.31
CA ILE A 118 7.04 -15.03 15.76
C ILE A 118 7.14 -14.66 17.24
N PRO A 119 7.11 -13.37 17.60
CA PRO A 119 7.14 -12.97 19.01
C PRO A 119 5.92 -13.49 19.77
N THR A 120 6.10 -13.72 21.08
CA THR A 120 4.99 -14.11 21.96
C THR A 120 3.82 -13.14 21.82
N GLY A 121 2.60 -13.67 21.71
CA GLY A 121 1.37 -12.86 21.61
C GLY A 121 1.14 -12.19 20.25
N VAL A 122 2.07 -12.32 19.28
CA VAL A 122 1.87 -11.83 17.91
C VAL A 122 1.27 -12.91 17.03
N SER A 123 0.23 -12.56 16.29
CA SER A 123 -0.42 -13.45 15.33
C SER A 123 0.05 -13.14 13.91
N LEU A 124 0.45 -14.18 13.18
CA LEU A 124 0.70 -14.11 11.74
C LEU A 124 -0.50 -14.67 10.98
N THR A 125 -1.02 -13.90 10.05
CA THR A 125 -2.10 -14.31 9.14
C THR A 125 -1.80 -13.89 7.71
N THR A 126 -2.56 -14.43 6.77
CA THR A 126 -2.47 -14.04 5.35
C THR A 126 -3.85 -13.64 4.84
N TYR A 127 -3.85 -12.84 3.78
CA TYR A 127 -5.06 -12.51 3.04
C TYR A 127 -4.80 -12.64 1.54
N SER A 128 -5.60 -13.41 0.88
CA SER A 128 -5.52 -13.66 -0.57
C SER A 128 -6.85 -13.45 -1.28
N GLY A 129 -7.71 -12.63 -0.75
CA GLY A 129 -9.00 -12.19 -1.31
C GLY A 129 -9.62 -13.05 -2.42
N GLY A 130 -10.90 -13.27 -2.38
CA GLY A 130 -11.64 -14.01 -3.40
C GLY A 130 -12.83 -13.23 -3.93
N VAL A 131 -13.61 -13.87 -4.82
CA VAL A 131 -14.83 -13.28 -5.39
C VAL A 131 -15.81 -12.84 -4.32
N ALA A 132 -15.99 -13.64 -3.27
CA ALA A 132 -16.89 -13.32 -2.16
C ALA A 132 -16.45 -12.07 -1.40
N ASP A 133 -15.14 -11.90 -1.16
CA ASP A 133 -14.59 -10.72 -0.49
C ASP A 133 -14.78 -9.47 -1.37
N PHE A 134 -14.57 -9.61 -2.69
CA PHE A 134 -14.79 -8.52 -3.63
C PHE A 134 -16.25 -8.09 -3.65
N MET A 135 -17.20 -9.04 -3.70
CA MET A 135 -18.64 -8.74 -3.70
C MET A 135 -19.14 -8.16 -2.38
N ALA A 136 -18.44 -8.44 -1.26
CA ALA A 136 -18.77 -7.88 0.05
C ALA A 136 -18.10 -6.52 0.31
N MET A 137 -17.26 -6.04 -0.60
CA MET A 137 -16.57 -4.76 -0.46
C MET A 137 -17.56 -3.60 -0.54
N PRO A 138 -17.49 -2.59 0.35
CA PRO A 138 -18.36 -1.41 0.31
C PRO A 138 -17.90 -0.43 -0.79
N LEU A 139 -17.93 -0.91 -2.05
CA LEU A 139 -17.35 -0.18 -3.18
C LEU A 139 -18.01 1.16 -3.40
N GLN A 140 -19.35 1.22 -3.32
CA GLN A 140 -20.09 2.48 -3.51
C GLN A 140 -19.71 3.52 -2.45
N GLU A 141 -19.64 3.10 -1.19
CA GLU A 141 -19.21 3.99 -0.09
C GLU A 141 -17.79 4.53 -0.31
N LEU A 142 -16.87 3.70 -0.80
CA LEU A 142 -15.51 4.12 -1.13
C LEU A 142 -15.48 5.12 -2.29
N VAL A 143 -16.31 4.91 -3.32
CA VAL A 143 -16.45 5.85 -4.45
C VAL A 143 -16.98 7.20 -3.95
N ASP A 144 -18.05 7.19 -3.16
CA ASP A 144 -18.65 8.41 -2.59
C ASP A 144 -17.63 9.20 -1.74
N GLN A 145 -16.77 8.50 -0.97
CA GLN A 145 -15.70 9.13 -0.20
C GLN A 145 -14.60 9.72 -1.08
N VAL A 146 -14.29 9.10 -2.22
CA VAL A 146 -13.35 9.65 -3.20
C VAL A 146 -13.94 10.92 -3.84
N GLU A 147 -15.22 10.89 -4.26
CA GLU A 147 -15.90 12.05 -4.83
C GLU A 147 -16.01 13.21 -3.84
N ALA A 148 -16.23 12.92 -2.57
CA ALA A 148 -16.25 13.90 -1.49
C ALA A 148 -14.85 14.43 -1.09
N GLY A 149 -13.78 13.89 -1.68
CA GLY A 149 -12.40 14.27 -1.35
C GLY A 149 -11.90 13.76 0.02
N VAL A 150 -12.62 12.84 0.65
CA VAL A 150 -12.26 12.24 1.94
C VAL A 150 -11.17 11.18 1.76
N LEU A 151 -11.26 10.39 0.68
CA LEU A 151 -10.23 9.42 0.32
C LEU A 151 -9.37 9.97 -0.82
N PRO A 152 -8.10 10.36 -0.55
CA PRO A 152 -7.20 10.78 -1.60
C PRO A 152 -6.79 9.59 -2.47
N ILE A 153 -7.01 9.70 -3.77
CA ILE A 153 -6.46 8.76 -4.76
C ILE A 153 -5.40 9.47 -5.60
N ARG A 154 -4.28 8.79 -5.82
CA ARG A 154 -3.24 9.29 -6.70
C ARG A 154 -3.37 8.63 -8.07
N LEU A 155 -3.88 9.38 -9.03
CA LEU A 155 -3.87 8.95 -10.42
C LEU A 155 -2.46 9.16 -11.01
N GLY A 156 -2.05 8.20 -11.81
CA GLY A 156 -0.88 8.25 -12.67
C GLY A 156 -1.28 8.56 -14.11
N PRO A 157 -0.47 8.14 -15.09
CA PRO A 157 -0.80 8.30 -16.49
C PRO A 157 -2.10 7.62 -16.88
N VAL A 158 -2.86 8.29 -17.77
CA VAL A 158 -4.09 7.75 -18.35
C VAL A 158 -3.81 7.38 -19.81
N PHE A 159 -4.22 6.18 -20.19
CA PHE A 159 -4.04 5.63 -21.55
C PHE A 159 -5.40 5.27 -22.15
N GLN A 160 -5.46 5.23 -23.49
CA GLN A 160 -6.55 4.60 -24.21
C GLN A 160 -6.28 3.10 -24.35
N LEU A 161 -7.31 2.31 -24.65
CA LEU A 161 -7.18 0.84 -24.74
C LEU A 161 -6.16 0.40 -25.83
N ASP A 162 -6.08 1.12 -26.94
CA ASP A 162 -5.11 0.88 -28.01
C ASP A 162 -3.65 1.18 -27.60
N GLN A 163 -3.46 1.90 -26.48
CA GLN A 163 -2.15 2.22 -25.89
C GLN A 163 -1.75 1.24 -24.76
N ILE A 164 -2.41 0.10 -24.64
CA ILE A 164 -2.20 -0.85 -23.53
C ILE A 164 -0.74 -1.28 -23.39
N SER A 165 -0.02 -1.47 -24.50
CA SER A 165 1.41 -1.82 -24.48
C SER A 165 2.27 -0.73 -23.81
N SER A 166 1.95 0.53 -24.06
CA SER A 166 2.63 1.67 -23.42
C SER A 166 2.33 1.76 -21.92
N ALA A 167 1.08 1.47 -21.54
CA ALA A 167 0.67 1.41 -20.14
C ALA A 167 1.46 0.32 -19.37
N HIS A 168 1.63 -0.87 -19.96
CA HIS A 168 2.45 -1.94 -19.40
C HIS A 168 3.93 -1.54 -19.29
N ALA A 169 4.50 -0.91 -20.31
CA ALA A 169 5.89 -0.45 -20.26
C ALA A 169 6.15 0.55 -19.12
N VAL A 170 5.22 1.50 -18.89
CA VAL A 170 5.30 2.44 -17.76
C VAL A 170 5.17 1.73 -16.42
N MET A 171 4.31 0.71 -16.34
CA MET A 171 4.15 -0.09 -15.13
C MET A 171 5.42 -0.88 -14.79
N GLU A 172 6.03 -1.52 -15.77
CA GLU A 172 7.27 -2.31 -15.62
C GLU A 172 8.47 -1.45 -15.21
N GLN A 173 8.54 -0.23 -15.72
CA GLN A 173 9.56 0.76 -15.35
C GLN A 173 9.35 1.36 -13.95
N THR A 174 8.25 1.02 -13.25
CA THR A 174 7.86 1.57 -11.95
C THR A 174 7.79 3.11 -11.93
N SER A 175 7.59 3.74 -13.09
CA SER A 175 7.64 5.20 -13.29
C SER A 175 6.29 5.90 -13.15
N ALA A 176 5.20 5.16 -12.98
CA ALA A 176 3.83 5.67 -13.02
C ALA A 176 3.48 6.67 -11.89
N ARG A 177 4.17 6.58 -10.75
CA ARG A 177 3.96 7.42 -9.55
C ARG A 177 2.49 7.59 -9.12
N GLY A 178 1.63 6.65 -9.48
CA GLY A 178 0.19 6.64 -9.19
C GLY A 178 -0.50 5.49 -9.91
N LYS A 179 -1.83 5.41 -9.78
CA LYS A 179 -2.63 4.37 -10.43
C LYS A 179 -2.70 4.60 -11.93
N ILE A 180 -2.16 3.68 -12.73
CA ILE A 180 -2.33 3.71 -14.19
C ILE A 180 -3.80 3.40 -14.51
N VAL A 181 -4.40 4.22 -15.36
CA VAL A 181 -5.79 4.07 -15.81
C VAL A 181 -5.80 3.84 -17.32
N VAL A 182 -6.58 2.86 -17.76
CA VAL A 182 -6.84 2.62 -19.18
C VAL A 182 -8.32 2.83 -19.45
N LEU A 183 -8.63 3.78 -20.33
CA LEU A 183 -9.99 4.11 -20.71
C LEU A 183 -10.45 3.22 -21.87
N THR A 184 -11.66 2.67 -21.74
CA THR A 184 -12.35 2.00 -22.85
C THR A 184 -13.09 3.03 -23.71
N PRO A 185 -13.39 2.76 -25.00
CA PRO A 185 -14.10 3.70 -25.88
C PRO A 185 -15.44 4.19 -25.35
N SER A 186 -16.11 3.39 -24.53
CA SER A 186 -17.40 3.70 -23.90
C SER A 186 -17.28 4.35 -22.51
N GLY A 187 -16.06 4.46 -21.98
CA GLY A 187 -15.80 4.94 -20.62
C GLY A 187 -15.06 6.28 -20.55
N ALA A 188 -14.93 7.01 -21.66
CA ALA A 188 -14.31 8.34 -21.61
C ALA A 188 -15.28 9.32 -20.93
N PRO A 189 -14.98 9.82 -19.71
CA PRO A 189 -15.79 10.86 -19.10
C PRO A 189 -15.70 12.11 -19.98
N ALA A 190 -16.84 12.76 -20.23
CA ALA A 190 -16.86 14.05 -20.88
C ALA A 190 -16.04 15.05 -20.04
N GLY A 191 -14.83 15.42 -20.51
CA GLY A 191 -14.02 16.46 -19.88
C GLY A 191 -12.59 16.12 -19.52
N VAL A 192 -12.07 14.91 -19.74
CA VAL A 192 -10.64 14.64 -19.58
C VAL A 192 -9.88 15.15 -20.81
N HIS A 193 -9.33 16.37 -20.72
CA HIS A 193 -8.41 16.88 -21.71
C HIS A 193 -7.11 16.06 -21.65
N THR A 194 -6.85 15.26 -22.66
CA THR A 194 -5.54 14.69 -22.91
C THR A 194 -4.67 15.85 -23.41
N GLU A 195 -3.79 16.38 -22.57
CA GLU A 195 -2.70 17.23 -23.05
C GLU A 195 -1.83 16.37 -23.98
N SER A 196 -2.01 16.60 -25.28
CA SER A 196 -1.10 16.10 -26.30
C SER A 196 0.24 16.77 -26.08
N GLN A 197 1.20 16.04 -25.52
CA GLN A 197 2.61 16.49 -25.55
C GLN A 197 3.03 16.61 -27.00
N GLY A 198 3.08 17.88 -27.46
CA GLY A 198 3.54 18.24 -28.77
C GLY A 198 4.99 17.76 -28.98
N ARG A 199 5.17 16.86 -29.94
CA ARG A 199 6.47 16.61 -30.56
C ARG A 199 6.85 17.86 -31.31
N SER A 200 7.96 18.48 -30.92
CA SER A 200 8.72 19.34 -31.82
C SER A 200 9.53 18.45 -32.77
N PRO A 201 9.47 18.65 -34.08
CA PRO A 201 10.34 17.97 -35.04
C PRO A 201 11.77 18.57 -35.05
N PRO A 202 12.71 17.91 -35.73
CA PRO A 202 14.17 17.98 -35.61
C PRO A 202 14.81 19.33 -35.89
#